data_c252d7f5f95ad9d9cb2de752521ba68a
#
_entry.id   c252d7f5f95ad9d9cb2de752521ba68a
#
_cell.length_a   1.000
_cell.length_b   1.000
_cell.length_c   1.000
_cell.angle_alpha   90.00
_cell.angle_beta   90.00
_cell.angle_gamma   90.00
#
_symmetry.space_group_name_H-M   'P 1'
#
loop_
_entity.id
_entity.type
_entity.pdbx_description
1 polymer ?
#
loop_
_entity_poly.entity_id
_entity_poly.type
_entity_poly.pdbx_seq_one_letter_code
_entity_poly.pdbx_strand_id
1 'polypeptide(L)'
;MALSLPDWPWDALEPYAARAKAHAQGLIDLSVGSPVDPTPAIIRDSLAAATDSHAYPLTAGTPALREAIVEWFGRRRGVDDLTIANVLPTIGSKEFIAGLALWLGLGPGDTIVQPSLAYPTYAVGAALVGATIVSSDDPAEWPVGTRLVWINSPGNPDGRILSVQQLAAAVARARQIGAVIASDECYAELGWGDEFDTTATPSILDPQVIAGNRSSVLCVCSLSKQSNLAGYRAGFVAGCSVLIGQLLTVRKHLGTLPPAPIQAAMITALGDDHHVRAQKALYRARRDRLKPALEAAGFRIDGSDGGLYLWATSGGDAWAAVDRLAGLGILVVPGTFYGPETSQHVRIALTATDAAIDSAVDRLAAIVPARQI
;
A
#
# COMPACT_ATOMS: atom_id res chain seq x y z
N MET A 1 3.46 31.58 5.76
CA MET A 1 2.53 30.71 6.51
C MET A 1 2.89 29.27 6.23
N ALA A 2 2.77 28.37 7.21
CA ALA A 2 2.95 26.95 6.98
C ALA A 2 1.85 26.41 6.04
N LEU A 3 2.11 25.31 5.34
CA LEU A 3 1.12 24.61 4.53
C LEU A 3 -0.04 24.14 5.44
N SER A 4 -1.28 24.38 5.03
CA SER A 4 -2.45 23.80 5.67
C SER A 4 -2.72 22.44 5.02
N LEU A 5 -2.50 21.39 5.78
CA LEU A 5 -2.80 20.01 5.36
C LEU A 5 -4.03 19.50 6.15
N PRO A 6 -4.74 18.49 5.65
CA PRO A 6 -5.77 17.82 6.44
C PRO A 6 -5.22 17.32 7.77
N ASP A 7 -6.06 17.30 8.80
CA ASP A 7 -5.73 16.70 10.09
C ASP A 7 -5.32 15.22 9.91
N TRP A 8 -4.46 14.74 10.82
CA TRP A 8 -4.06 13.35 10.79
C TRP A 8 -5.22 12.46 11.26
N PRO A 9 -5.85 11.65 10.37
CA PRO A 9 -7.11 10.99 10.72
C PRO A 9 -7.03 10.08 11.94
N TRP A 10 -5.85 9.48 12.20
CA TRP A 10 -5.65 8.56 13.34
C TRP A 10 -5.74 9.24 14.71
N ASP A 11 -5.60 10.57 14.79
CA ASP A 11 -5.77 11.29 16.05
C ASP A 11 -7.21 11.18 16.59
N ALA A 12 -8.19 11.01 15.69
CA ALA A 12 -9.59 10.78 16.06
C ALA A 12 -9.84 9.41 16.73
N LEU A 13 -8.88 8.48 16.65
CA LEU A 13 -8.96 7.17 17.30
C LEU A 13 -8.55 7.20 18.79
N GLU A 14 -7.97 8.30 19.29
CA GLU A 14 -7.44 8.37 20.65
C GLU A 14 -8.44 7.94 21.74
N PRO A 15 -9.72 8.40 21.75
CA PRO A 15 -10.71 7.98 22.74
C PRO A 15 -10.99 6.46 22.71
N TYR A 16 -11.03 5.88 21.52
CA TYR A 16 -11.28 4.44 21.32
C TYR A 16 -10.05 3.62 21.69
N ALA A 17 -8.86 4.12 21.42
CA ALA A 17 -7.60 3.51 21.85
C ALA A 17 -7.49 3.50 23.38
N ALA A 18 -7.90 4.60 24.06
CA ALA A 18 -7.96 4.65 25.51
C ALA A 18 -8.96 3.64 26.09
N ARG A 19 -10.16 3.53 25.47
CA ARG A 19 -11.16 2.53 25.85
C ARG A 19 -10.66 1.10 25.66
N ALA A 20 -10.01 0.80 24.53
CA ALA A 20 -9.46 -0.53 24.26
C ALA A 20 -8.32 -0.88 25.22
N LYS A 21 -7.47 0.06 25.60
CA LYS A 21 -6.42 -0.11 26.61
C LYS A 21 -6.95 -0.42 28.00
N ALA A 22 -8.15 0.08 28.34
CA ALA A 22 -8.80 -0.17 29.63
C ALA A 22 -9.41 -1.57 29.76
N HIS A 23 -9.46 -2.35 28.68
CA HIS A 23 -9.93 -3.75 28.72
C HIS A 23 -9.03 -4.59 29.61
N ALA A 24 -9.62 -5.49 30.43
CA ALA A 24 -8.87 -6.28 31.43
C ALA A 24 -7.71 -7.10 30.86
N GLN A 25 -7.80 -7.52 29.62
CA GLN A 25 -6.74 -8.27 28.90
C GLN A 25 -5.90 -7.35 28.00
N GLY A 26 -6.01 -6.02 28.10
CA GLY A 26 -5.25 -5.05 27.33
C GLY A 26 -5.70 -4.85 25.89
N LEU A 27 -5.01 -3.97 25.19
CA LEU A 27 -5.26 -3.58 23.80
C LEU A 27 -4.74 -4.63 22.82
N ILE A 28 -5.57 -4.95 21.81
CA ILE A 28 -5.16 -5.58 20.55
C ILE A 28 -5.31 -4.52 19.46
N ASP A 29 -4.19 -4.07 18.90
CA ASP A 29 -4.18 -3.03 17.87
C ASP A 29 -4.22 -3.68 16.47
N LEU A 30 -5.38 -3.60 15.81
CA LEU A 30 -5.61 -3.99 14.41
C LEU A 30 -5.88 -2.76 13.52
N SER A 31 -5.50 -1.56 13.96
CA SER A 31 -5.74 -0.31 13.23
C SER A 31 -4.64 0.03 12.22
N VAL A 32 -3.38 -0.37 12.48
CA VAL A 32 -2.22 0.03 11.67
C VAL A 32 -1.64 -1.15 10.93
N GLY A 33 -1.51 -1.02 9.60
CA GLY A 33 -0.84 -2.02 8.74
C GLY A 33 0.69 -1.98 8.87
N SER A 34 1.22 -2.02 10.09
CA SER A 34 2.67 -2.08 10.35
C SER A 34 3.08 -3.51 10.67
N PRO A 35 4.05 -4.12 9.96
CA PRO A 35 4.54 -5.44 10.29
C PRO A 35 4.98 -5.56 11.75
N VAL A 36 4.64 -6.68 12.38
CA VAL A 36 5.05 -7.03 13.76
C VAL A 36 6.07 -8.16 13.79
N ASP A 37 6.18 -8.90 12.70
CA ASP A 37 7.13 -9.97 12.56
C ASP A 37 8.54 -9.39 12.34
N PRO A 38 9.60 -10.07 12.79
CA PRO A 38 10.96 -9.57 12.66
C PRO A 38 11.39 -9.48 11.19
N THR A 39 12.24 -8.52 10.88
CA THR A 39 12.94 -8.48 9.59
C THR A 39 13.74 -9.78 9.43
N PRO A 40 13.69 -10.45 8.26
CA PRO A 40 14.43 -11.69 8.00
C PRO A 40 15.93 -11.57 8.29
N ALA A 41 16.54 -12.61 8.87
CA ALA A 41 17.94 -12.58 9.30
C ALA A 41 18.89 -12.24 8.14
N ILE A 42 18.69 -12.86 6.98
CA ILE A 42 19.50 -12.60 5.77
C ILE A 42 19.53 -11.11 5.37
N ILE A 43 18.44 -10.41 5.57
CA ILE A 43 18.34 -8.97 5.27
C ILE A 43 19.06 -8.15 6.34
N ARG A 44 18.91 -8.52 7.62
CA ARG A 44 19.61 -7.86 8.74
C ARG A 44 21.12 -8.02 8.64
N ASP A 45 21.57 -9.21 8.25
CA ASP A 45 22.98 -9.52 8.07
C ASP A 45 23.59 -8.72 6.91
N SER A 46 22.86 -8.58 5.80
CA SER A 46 23.25 -7.73 4.68
C SER A 46 23.33 -6.24 5.07
N LEU A 47 22.36 -5.76 5.87
CA LEU A 47 22.41 -4.40 6.40
C LEU A 47 23.66 -4.20 7.30
N ALA A 48 23.92 -5.15 8.20
CA ALA A 48 25.05 -5.09 9.12
C ALA A 48 26.39 -5.08 8.36
N ALA A 49 26.51 -5.90 7.33
CA ALA A 49 27.71 -5.95 6.48
C ALA A 49 27.96 -4.64 5.70
N ALA A 50 26.94 -3.83 5.47
CA ALA A 50 27.02 -2.57 4.74
C ALA A 50 27.11 -1.32 5.63
N THR A 51 27.39 -1.45 6.92
CA THR A 51 27.39 -0.33 7.87
C THR A 51 28.57 0.65 7.68
N ASP A 52 29.69 0.21 7.10
CA ASP A 52 30.80 1.12 6.73
C ASP A 52 30.47 1.83 5.39
N SER A 53 29.61 2.83 5.48
CA SER A 53 29.07 3.58 4.34
C SER A 53 29.29 5.08 4.54
N HIS A 54 30.57 5.51 4.52
CA HIS A 54 30.97 6.89 4.79
C HIS A 54 30.72 7.85 3.62
N ALA A 55 30.56 7.35 2.37
CA ALA A 55 30.32 8.15 1.21
C ALA A 55 28.82 8.37 0.93
N TYR A 56 28.48 9.46 0.24
CA TYR A 56 27.11 9.68 -0.20
C TYR A 56 26.65 8.57 -1.16
N PRO A 57 25.47 7.96 -0.91
CA PRO A 57 24.92 6.98 -1.83
C PRO A 57 24.43 7.61 -3.13
N LEU A 58 24.35 6.80 -4.20
CA LEU A 58 23.79 7.25 -5.47
C LEU A 58 22.28 7.44 -5.36
N THR A 59 21.77 8.59 -5.77
CA THR A 59 20.31 8.87 -5.82
C THR A 59 19.59 7.91 -6.77
N ALA A 60 20.22 7.52 -7.86
CA ALA A 60 19.67 6.52 -8.79
C ALA A 60 19.62 5.10 -8.18
N GLY A 61 20.26 4.88 -7.04
CA GLY A 61 20.62 3.57 -6.53
C GLY A 61 21.86 3.00 -7.19
N THR A 62 22.51 2.06 -6.53
CA THR A 62 23.66 1.36 -7.12
C THR A 62 23.22 0.59 -8.37
N PRO A 63 24.13 0.33 -9.34
CA PRO A 63 23.81 -0.56 -10.46
C PRO A 63 23.23 -1.89 -10.01
N ALA A 64 23.84 -2.54 -9.02
CA ALA A 64 23.37 -3.80 -8.47
C ALA A 64 21.95 -3.72 -7.89
N LEU A 65 21.56 -2.63 -7.22
CA LEU A 65 20.19 -2.46 -6.75
C LEU A 65 19.20 -2.32 -7.91
N ARG A 66 19.56 -1.53 -8.93
CA ARG A 66 18.68 -1.35 -10.10
C ARG A 66 18.52 -2.65 -10.90
N GLU A 67 19.59 -3.42 -11.04
CA GLU A 67 19.58 -4.75 -11.64
C GLU A 67 18.68 -5.70 -10.83
N ALA A 68 18.84 -5.74 -9.50
CA ALA A 68 18.00 -6.55 -8.62
C ALA A 68 16.50 -6.18 -8.72
N ILE A 69 16.16 -4.89 -8.90
CA ILE A 69 14.76 -4.47 -9.14
C ILE A 69 14.26 -5.00 -10.48
N VAL A 70 15.05 -4.87 -11.55
CA VAL A 70 14.71 -5.37 -12.90
C VAL A 70 14.49 -6.89 -12.87
N GLU A 71 15.41 -7.63 -12.28
CA GLU A 71 15.33 -9.10 -12.15
C GLU A 71 14.11 -9.52 -11.32
N TRP A 72 13.78 -8.77 -10.25
CA TRP A 72 12.58 -9.01 -9.45
C TRP A 72 11.30 -8.85 -10.29
N PHE A 73 11.22 -7.80 -11.14
CA PHE A 73 10.08 -7.62 -12.03
C PHE A 73 9.94 -8.77 -13.03
N GLY A 74 11.03 -9.22 -13.65
CA GLY A 74 11.02 -10.38 -14.53
C GLY A 74 10.51 -11.63 -13.79
N ARG A 75 11.16 -11.96 -12.68
CA ARG A 75 10.89 -13.18 -11.92
C ARG A 75 9.52 -13.19 -11.24
N ARG A 76 9.09 -12.06 -10.65
CA ARG A 76 7.88 -12.00 -9.82
C ARG A 76 6.66 -11.41 -10.53
N ARG A 77 6.87 -10.59 -11.56
CA ARG A 77 5.79 -9.83 -12.20
C ARG A 77 5.63 -10.15 -13.69
N GLY A 78 6.48 -11.01 -14.26
CA GLY A 78 6.46 -11.34 -15.69
C GLY A 78 6.75 -10.14 -16.60
N VAL A 79 7.54 -9.17 -16.12
CA VAL A 79 7.91 -7.96 -16.86
C VAL A 79 9.41 -8.02 -17.19
N ASP A 80 9.75 -8.64 -18.33
CA ASP A 80 11.13 -9.00 -18.69
C ASP A 80 11.86 -7.92 -19.51
N ASP A 81 11.15 -6.86 -19.94
CA ASP A 81 11.67 -5.85 -20.86
C ASP A 81 12.06 -4.54 -20.16
N LEU A 82 12.16 -4.53 -18.82
CA LEU A 82 12.71 -3.42 -18.07
C LEU A 82 14.24 -3.37 -18.19
N THR A 83 14.75 -2.16 -18.09
CA THR A 83 16.19 -1.88 -17.94
C THR A 83 16.43 -1.04 -16.70
N ILE A 84 17.68 -0.87 -16.31
CA ILE A 84 18.03 0.00 -15.18
C ILE A 84 17.61 1.47 -15.38
N ALA A 85 17.30 1.91 -16.61
CA ALA A 85 16.76 3.24 -16.89
C ALA A 85 15.27 3.36 -16.51
N ASN A 86 14.58 2.24 -16.30
CA ASN A 86 13.18 2.19 -15.98
C ASN A 86 12.88 2.16 -14.47
N VAL A 87 13.89 2.14 -13.59
CA VAL A 87 13.72 1.92 -12.15
C VAL A 87 14.44 2.97 -11.32
N LEU A 88 13.86 3.29 -10.15
CA LEU A 88 14.40 4.27 -9.21
C LEU A 88 14.03 3.86 -7.77
N PRO A 89 15.00 3.69 -6.85
CA PRO A 89 14.69 3.43 -5.45
C PRO A 89 14.13 4.67 -4.75
N THR A 90 13.27 4.45 -3.75
CA THR A 90 12.57 5.50 -3.01
C THR A 90 12.69 5.30 -1.49
N ILE A 91 12.45 6.34 -0.70
CA ILE A 91 12.43 6.29 0.78
C ILE A 91 11.05 5.75 1.23
N GLY A 92 10.77 4.49 0.89
CA GLY A 92 9.45 3.89 0.94
C GLY A 92 8.51 4.47 -0.12
N SER A 93 7.32 3.87 -0.24
CA SER A 93 6.31 4.34 -1.20
C SER A 93 5.62 5.62 -0.77
N LYS A 94 5.39 5.83 0.54
CA LYS A 94 4.63 6.98 1.04
C LYS A 94 5.24 8.32 0.66
N GLU A 95 6.56 8.46 0.78
CA GLU A 95 7.29 9.67 0.39
C GLU A 95 7.10 9.94 -1.11
N PHE A 96 7.23 8.90 -1.93
CA PHE A 96 7.05 9.00 -3.38
C PHE A 96 5.62 9.39 -3.75
N ILE A 97 4.62 8.77 -3.13
CA ILE A 97 3.20 9.06 -3.37
C ILE A 97 2.88 10.52 -3.02
N ALA A 98 3.30 10.97 -1.85
CA ALA A 98 3.06 12.36 -1.41
C ALA A 98 3.76 13.39 -2.30
N GLY A 99 4.97 13.09 -2.77
CA GLY A 99 5.80 14.03 -3.54
C GLY A 99 5.53 14.03 -5.04
N LEU A 100 4.92 12.98 -5.61
CA LEU A 100 4.86 12.80 -7.06
C LEU A 100 4.20 13.97 -7.79
N ALA A 101 3.07 14.48 -7.29
CA ALA A 101 2.39 15.62 -7.89
C ALA A 101 3.30 16.86 -7.98
N LEU A 102 4.02 17.16 -6.89
CA LEU A 102 4.99 18.26 -6.86
C LEU A 102 6.13 18.03 -7.86
N TRP A 103 6.67 16.82 -7.93
CA TRP A 103 7.80 16.51 -8.82
C TRP A 103 7.42 16.46 -10.30
N LEU A 104 6.15 16.22 -10.61
CA LEU A 104 5.60 16.36 -11.96
C LEU A 104 5.29 17.82 -12.33
N GLY A 105 5.48 18.76 -11.40
CA GLY A 105 5.21 20.18 -11.61
C GLY A 105 3.73 20.54 -11.66
N LEU A 106 2.88 19.76 -10.98
CA LEU A 106 1.46 20.07 -10.87
C LEU A 106 1.23 21.24 -9.90
N GLY A 107 0.11 21.93 -10.07
CA GLY A 107 -0.23 23.11 -9.27
C GLY A 107 -1.75 23.41 -9.24
N PRO A 108 -2.12 24.61 -8.74
CA PRO A 108 -3.52 25.05 -8.78
C PRO A 108 -4.06 25.02 -10.21
N GLY A 109 -5.27 24.46 -10.39
CA GLY A 109 -5.92 24.29 -11.69
C GLY A 109 -5.69 22.91 -12.33
N ASP A 110 -4.70 22.14 -11.86
CA ASP A 110 -4.54 20.75 -12.30
C ASP A 110 -5.51 19.81 -11.54
N THR A 111 -5.89 18.71 -12.19
CA THR A 111 -6.73 17.67 -11.60
C THR A 111 -5.95 16.38 -11.42
N ILE A 112 -6.13 15.76 -10.25
CA ILE A 112 -5.61 14.45 -9.90
C ILE A 112 -6.79 13.51 -9.64
N VAL A 113 -6.78 12.33 -10.24
CA VAL A 113 -7.76 11.27 -9.96
C VAL A 113 -7.16 10.29 -8.94
N GLN A 114 -7.99 9.84 -8.01
CA GLN A 114 -7.68 8.78 -7.07
C GLN A 114 -8.81 7.74 -7.02
N PRO A 115 -8.60 6.53 -6.49
CA PRO A 115 -9.67 5.57 -6.24
C PRO A 115 -10.79 6.15 -5.36
N SER A 116 -12.01 5.65 -5.50
CA SER A 116 -13.15 6.03 -4.62
C SER A 116 -12.87 5.66 -3.17
N LEU A 117 -12.25 4.49 -2.94
CA LEU A 117 -11.67 4.10 -1.65
C LEU A 117 -10.17 4.38 -1.69
N ALA A 118 -9.74 5.48 -1.09
CA ALA A 118 -8.40 6.00 -1.31
C ALA A 118 -7.51 5.94 -0.06
N TYR A 119 -6.27 5.53 -0.24
CA TYR A 119 -5.24 5.77 0.75
C TYR A 119 -5.04 7.30 0.92
N PRO A 120 -5.22 7.87 2.13
CA PRO A 120 -5.30 9.32 2.33
C PRO A 120 -4.11 10.13 1.76
N THR A 121 -2.96 9.50 1.57
CA THR A 121 -1.76 10.18 1.08
C THR A 121 -1.88 10.65 -0.38
N TYR A 122 -2.77 10.09 -1.20
CA TYR A 122 -3.00 10.62 -2.55
C TYR A 122 -3.58 12.04 -2.50
N ALA A 123 -4.61 12.24 -1.67
CA ALA A 123 -5.19 13.56 -1.45
C ALA A 123 -4.22 14.54 -0.80
N VAL A 124 -3.34 14.08 0.12
CA VAL A 124 -2.27 14.90 0.68
C VAL A 124 -1.32 15.38 -0.42
N GLY A 125 -0.93 14.51 -1.35
CA GLY A 125 -0.10 14.89 -2.50
C GLY A 125 -0.74 15.97 -3.37
N ALA A 126 -2.06 15.90 -3.59
CA ALA A 126 -2.81 16.94 -4.28
C ALA A 126 -2.85 18.27 -3.48
N ALA A 127 -3.10 18.19 -2.17
CA ALA A 127 -3.15 19.36 -1.29
C ALA A 127 -1.81 20.10 -1.23
N LEU A 128 -0.68 19.39 -1.25
CA LEU A 128 0.67 19.96 -1.25
C LEU A 128 0.91 20.90 -2.44
N VAL A 129 0.24 20.68 -3.56
CA VAL A 129 0.40 21.47 -4.79
C VAL A 129 -0.84 22.33 -5.10
N GLY A 130 -1.89 22.25 -4.29
CA GLY A 130 -3.14 22.97 -4.52
C GLY A 130 -3.95 22.45 -5.71
N ALA A 131 -3.72 21.21 -6.14
CA ALA A 131 -4.47 20.57 -7.22
C ALA A 131 -5.83 20.07 -6.73
N THR A 132 -6.78 19.95 -7.65
CA THR A 132 -8.12 19.39 -7.38
C THR A 132 -8.06 17.88 -7.39
N ILE A 133 -8.68 17.23 -6.40
CA ILE A 133 -8.82 15.77 -6.35
C ILE A 133 -10.21 15.34 -6.84
N VAL A 134 -10.25 14.30 -7.66
CA VAL A 134 -11.47 13.61 -8.11
C VAL A 134 -11.36 12.15 -7.72
N SER A 135 -12.37 11.61 -7.04
CA SER A 135 -12.41 10.20 -6.64
C SER A 135 -13.32 9.44 -7.61
N SER A 136 -12.77 8.50 -8.39
CA SER A 136 -13.55 7.62 -9.27
C SER A 136 -12.73 6.37 -9.66
N ASP A 137 -13.38 5.21 -9.57
CA ASP A 137 -12.86 3.91 -10.03
C ASP A 137 -13.20 3.64 -11.51
N ASP A 138 -14.11 4.42 -12.12
CA ASP A 138 -14.47 4.26 -13.53
C ASP A 138 -13.60 5.16 -14.42
N PRO A 139 -12.74 4.57 -15.29
CA PRO A 139 -11.93 5.36 -16.22
C PRO A 139 -12.77 6.25 -17.15
N ALA A 140 -14.03 5.91 -17.45
CA ALA A 140 -14.89 6.72 -18.31
C ALA A 140 -15.24 8.07 -17.67
N GLU A 141 -15.27 8.15 -16.35
CA GLU A 141 -15.60 9.35 -15.59
C GLU A 141 -14.40 10.30 -15.37
N TRP A 142 -13.17 9.86 -15.67
CA TRP A 142 -12.00 10.69 -15.46
C TRP A 142 -12.03 11.94 -16.33
N PRO A 143 -11.94 13.14 -15.74
CA PRO A 143 -12.04 14.39 -16.48
C PRO A 143 -10.95 14.53 -17.56
N VAL A 144 -11.31 15.13 -18.69
CA VAL A 144 -10.34 15.62 -19.65
C VAL A 144 -9.51 16.73 -18.97
N GLY A 145 -8.18 16.69 -19.14
CA GLY A 145 -7.27 17.62 -18.44
C GLY A 145 -6.75 17.10 -17.10
N THR A 146 -7.15 15.88 -16.67
CA THR A 146 -6.47 15.18 -15.57
C THR A 146 -4.98 15.04 -15.88
N ARG A 147 -4.13 15.36 -14.90
CA ARG A 147 -2.66 15.32 -15.06
C ARG A 147 -2.03 14.09 -14.43
N LEU A 148 -2.62 13.58 -13.35
CA LEU A 148 -2.17 12.39 -12.64
C LEU A 148 -3.36 11.53 -12.25
N VAL A 149 -3.26 10.23 -12.49
CA VAL A 149 -4.21 9.22 -12.03
C VAL A 149 -3.49 8.28 -11.08
N TRP A 150 -4.04 8.11 -9.88
CA TRP A 150 -3.64 7.06 -8.96
C TRP A 150 -4.60 5.88 -9.08
N ILE A 151 -4.04 4.67 -9.16
CA ILE A 151 -4.75 3.41 -8.91
C ILE A 151 -4.01 2.64 -7.83
N ASN A 152 -4.71 1.75 -7.12
CA ASN A 152 -4.12 0.96 -6.04
C ASN A 152 -4.61 -0.49 -6.14
N SER A 153 -3.69 -1.43 -6.42
CA SER A 153 -4.02 -2.85 -6.58
C SER A 153 -2.87 -3.75 -6.11
N PRO A 154 -3.12 -4.57 -5.08
CA PRO A 154 -4.30 -4.69 -4.22
C PRO A 154 -4.61 -3.42 -3.45
N GLY A 155 -5.89 -3.12 -3.27
CA GLY A 155 -6.39 -1.88 -2.68
C GLY A 155 -6.17 -1.77 -1.16
N ASN A 156 -6.02 -0.55 -0.69
CA ASN A 156 -6.16 -0.16 0.71
C ASN A 156 -7.26 0.89 0.81
N PRO A 157 -8.44 0.56 1.39
CA PRO A 157 -8.64 -0.41 2.48
C PRO A 157 -9.20 -1.79 2.09
N ASP A 158 -9.79 -1.96 0.90
CA ASP A 158 -10.70 -3.05 0.55
C ASP A 158 -10.03 -4.34 0.05
N GLY A 159 -8.75 -4.30 -0.27
CA GLY A 159 -8.01 -5.44 -0.79
C GLY A 159 -8.39 -5.88 -2.20
N ARG A 160 -9.14 -5.06 -2.93
CA ARG A 160 -9.55 -5.35 -4.32
C ARG A 160 -8.34 -5.50 -5.22
N ILE A 161 -8.33 -6.54 -6.06
CA ILE A 161 -7.32 -6.79 -7.08
C ILE A 161 -7.91 -6.44 -8.45
N LEU A 162 -7.26 -5.53 -9.17
CA LEU A 162 -7.65 -5.19 -10.53
C LEU A 162 -7.14 -6.25 -11.50
N SER A 163 -8.01 -6.68 -12.41
CA SER A 163 -7.65 -7.59 -13.49
C SER A 163 -6.77 -6.90 -14.54
N VAL A 164 -6.08 -7.70 -15.36
CA VAL A 164 -5.30 -7.21 -16.52
C VAL A 164 -6.15 -6.33 -17.43
N GLN A 165 -7.42 -6.70 -17.66
CA GLN A 165 -8.35 -5.93 -18.50
C GLN A 165 -8.71 -4.58 -17.88
N GLN A 166 -8.94 -4.53 -16.57
CA GLN A 166 -9.22 -3.27 -15.85
C GLN A 166 -8.01 -2.34 -15.86
N LEU A 167 -6.81 -2.88 -15.61
CA LEU A 167 -5.55 -2.13 -15.70
C LEU A 167 -5.32 -1.60 -17.12
N ALA A 168 -5.55 -2.41 -18.15
CA ALA A 168 -5.42 -1.99 -19.56
C ALA A 168 -6.41 -0.87 -19.92
N ALA A 169 -7.66 -0.95 -19.46
CA ALA A 169 -8.65 0.11 -19.67
C ALA A 169 -8.23 1.42 -18.99
N ALA A 170 -7.71 1.34 -17.76
CA ALA A 170 -7.18 2.50 -17.02
C ALA A 170 -6.01 3.16 -17.76
N VAL A 171 -5.03 2.37 -18.22
CA VAL A 171 -3.89 2.87 -19.00
C VAL A 171 -4.33 3.50 -20.31
N ALA A 172 -5.26 2.86 -21.03
CA ALA A 172 -5.79 3.39 -22.29
C ALA A 172 -6.46 4.76 -22.08
N ARG A 173 -7.29 4.88 -21.03
CA ARG A 173 -7.94 6.15 -20.71
C ARG A 173 -6.95 7.23 -20.28
N ALA A 174 -5.99 6.91 -19.42
CA ALA A 174 -4.97 7.87 -19.01
C ALA A 174 -4.21 8.44 -20.23
N ARG A 175 -3.85 7.60 -21.19
CA ARG A 175 -3.23 8.03 -22.46
C ARG A 175 -4.15 8.93 -23.28
N GLN A 176 -5.43 8.57 -23.40
CA GLN A 176 -6.40 9.36 -24.15
C GLN A 176 -6.53 10.79 -23.62
N ILE A 177 -6.48 10.97 -22.31
CA ILE A 177 -6.60 12.28 -21.66
C ILE A 177 -5.24 12.95 -21.39
N GLY A 178 -4.12 12.32 -21.77
CA GLY A 178 -2.77 12.87 -21.59
C GLY A 178 -2.24 12.86 -20.16
N ALA A 179 -2.80 12.01 -19.29
CA ALA A 179 -2.39 11.90 -17.88
C ALA A 179 -1.22 10.95 -17.67
N VAL A 180 -0.41 11.21 -16.65
CA VAL A 180 0.44 10.19 -16.02
C VAL A 180 -0.46 9.28 -15.19
N ILE A 181 -0.26 7.96 -15.29
CA ILE A 181 -0.92 6.98 -14.43
C ILE A 181 0.10 6.29 -13.54
N ALA A 182 -0.14 6.29 -12.24
CA ALA A 182 0.70 5.65 -11.24
C ALA A 182 -0.10 4.59 -10.46
N SER A 183 0.37 3.35 -10.48
CA SER A 183 -0.21 2.24 -9.73
C SER A 183 0.56 2.02 -8.44
N ASP A 184 -0.12 2.14 -7.30
CA ASP A 184 0.41 1.74 -6.00
C ASP A 184 0.20 0.24 -5.83
N GLU A 185 1.29 -0.52 -5.96
CA GLU A 185 1.33 -1.97 -5.90
C GLU A 185 2.06 -2.49 -4.65
N CYS A 186 1.97 -1.72 -3.54
CA CYS A 186 2.64 -2.06 -2.27
C CYS A 186 2.26 -3.43 -1.70
N TYR A 187 1.14 -3.99 -2.12
CA TYR A 187 0.63 -5.29 -1.65
C TYR A 187 0.66 -6.37 -2.73
N ALA A 188 1.40 -6.16 -3.81
CA ALA A 188 1.43 -7.05 -4.97
C ALA A 188 1.71 -8.54 -4.66
N GLU A 189 2.54 -8.82 -3.65
CA GLU A 189 2.88 -10.18 -3.21
C GLU A 189 1.81 -10.81 -2.29
N LEU A 190 0.76 -10.07 -1.92
CA LEU A 190 -0.23 -10.46 -0.92
C LEU A 190 -1.62 -10.66 -1.54
N GLY A 191 -1.71 -11.38 -2.65
CA GLY A 191 -2.97 -11.92 -3.17
C GLY A 191 -3.34 -13.21 -2.44
N TRP A 192 -4.64 -13.43 -2.17
CA TRP A 192 -5.12 -14.54 -1.34
C TRP A 192 -5.72 -15.70 -2.15
N GLY A 193 -6.02 -15.52 -3.43
CA GLY A 193 -6.42 -16.60 -4.32
C GLY A 193 -5.28 -17.59 -4.59
N ASP A 194 -5.62 -18.84 -4.88
CA ASP A 194 -4.63 -19.92 -5.15
C ASP A 194 -3.75 -19.57 -6.36
N GLU A 195 -4.27 -18.81 -7.32
CA GLU A 195 -3.53 -18.30 -8.48
C GLU A 195 -2.34 -17.42 -8.09
N PHE A 196 -2.40 -16.79 -6.90
CA PHE A 196 -1.33 -15.93 -6.39
C PHE A 196 -0.34 -16.65 -5.48
N ASP A 197 -0.40 -17.98 -5.35
CA ASP A 197 0.54 -18.71 -4.49
C ASP A 197 1.95 -18.77 -5.09
N THR A 198 2.04 -18.76 -6.41
CA THR A 198 3.33 -18.80 -7.14
C THR A 198 3.69 -17.48 -7.82
N THR A 199 2.71 -16.61 -8.08
CA THR A 199 2.89 -15.34 -8.77
C THR A 199 2.36 -14.18 -7.91
N ALA A 200 2.81 -12.96 -8.20
CA ALA A 200 2.20 -11.76 -7.64
C ALA A 200 0.88 -11.40 -8.38
N THR A 201 0.12 -10.47 -7.82
CA THR A 201 -1.09 -9.94 -8.47
C THR A 201 -0.74 -9.21 -9.79
N PRO A 202 -1.70 -8.95 -10.70
CA PRO A 202 -1.41 -8.25 -11.95
C PRO A 202 -0.70 -6.90 -11.74
N SER A 203 0.25 -6.56 -12.62
CA SER A 203 0.97 -5.30 -12.60
C SER A 203 0.46 -4.34 -13.68
N ILE A 204 0.51 -3.04 -13.40
CA ILE A 204 0.27 -2.04 -14.45
C ILE A 204 1.33 -2.09 -15.56
N LEU A 205 2.51 -2.69 -15.29
CA LEU A 205 3.58 -2.86 -16.26
C LEU A 205 3.51 -4.17 -17.05
N ASP A 206 2.50 -5.02 -16.78
CA ASP A 206 2.27 -6.25 -17.53
C ASP A 206 2.24 -5.95 -19.04
N PRO A 207 2.93 -6.75 -19.88
CA PRO A 207 2.94 -6.56 -21.33
C PRO A 207 1.55 -6.46 -21.97
N GLN A 208 0.56 -7.19 -21.44
CA GLN A 208 -0.82 -7.13 -21.92
C GLN A 208 -1.52 -5.82 -21.50
N VAL A 209 -1.12 -5.21 -20.38
CA VAL A 209 -1.66 -3.93 -19.90
C VAL A 209 -1.10 -2.77 -20.70
N ILE A 210 0.22 -2.71 -20.86
CA ILE A 210 0.89 -1.59 -21.53
C ILE A 210 0.84 -1.67 -23.06
N ALA A 211 0.53 -2.82 -23.64
CA ALA A 211 0.49 -3.06 -25.10
C ALA A 211 1.76 -2.55 -25.82
N GLY A 212 2.94 -2.87 -25.27
CA GLY A 212 4.24 -2.46 -25.81
C GLY A 212 4.62 -0.98 -25.62
N ASN A 213 3.78 -0.17 -24.99
CA ASN A 213 4.05 1.25 -24.73
C ASN A 213 4.01 1.54 -23.24
N ARG A 214 5.12 1.96 -22.65
CA ARG A 214 5.25 2.29 -21.22
C ARG A 214 5.18 3.80 -20.95
N SER A 215 4.92 4.61 -21.97
CA SER A 215 4.85 6.08 -21.81
C SER A 215 3.81 6.48 -20.77
N SER A 216 4.18 7.41 -19.90
CA SER A 216 3.34 7.97 -18.81
C SER A 216 2.86 6.97 -17.76
N VAL A 217 3.40 5.74 -17.70
CA VAL A 217 3.02 4.70 -16.72
C VAL A 217 4.10 4.55 -15.66
N LEU A 218 3.69 4.54 -14.39
CA LEU A 218 4.54 4.29 -13.22
C LEU A 218 3.92 3.20 -12.33
N CYS A 219 4.76 2.32 -11.80
CA CYS A 219 4.42 1.29 -10.82
C CYS A 219 5.21 1.58 -9.53
N VAL A 220 4.53 1.77 -8.41
CA VAL A 220 5.13 2.06 -7.10
C VAL A 220 5.09 0.81 -6.24
N CYS A 221 6.25 0.37 -5.78
CA CYS A 221 6.42 -0.85 -4.99
C CYS A 221 7.04 -0.57 -3.62
N SER A 222 6.80 -1.45 -2.68
CA SER A 222 7.32 -1.32 -1.32
C SER A 222 7.74 -2.68 -0.75
N LEU A 223 8.89 -2.72 -0.09
CA LEU A 223 9.35 -3.87 0.68
C LEU A 223 8.83 -3.86 2.13
N SER A 224 8.05 -2.85 2.50
CA SER A 224 7.55 -2.67 3.87
C SER A 224 6.72 -3.85 4.36
N LYS A 225 5.92 -4.47 3.47
CA LYS A 225 4.92 -5.47 3.86
C LYS A 225 5.36 -6.90 3.56
N GLN A 226 5.88 -7.13 2.37
CA GLN A 226 6.35 -8.44 1.94
C GLN A 226 7.64 -8.89 2.65
N SER A 227 8.47 -7.93 3.09
CA SER A 227 9.81 -8.19 3.64
C SER A 227 10.02 -7.61 5.05
N ASN A 228 8.97 -7.11 5.70
CA ASN A 228 9.02 -6.47 7.04
C ASN A 228 10.04 -5.31 7.13
N LEU A 229 10.16 -4.51 6.07
CA LEU A 229 11.09 -3.39 5.97
C LEU A 229 10.43 -2.02 6.15
N ALA A 230 9.31 -1.94 6.85
CA ALA A 230 8.60 -0.68 7.04
C ALA A 230 9.47 0.40 7.71
N GLY A 231 10.24 0.02 8.73
CA GLY A 231 11.18 0.91 9.42
C GLY A 231 12.42 1.27 8.60
N TYR A 232 12.78 0.47 7.61
CA TYR A 232 13.92 0.71 6.70
C TYR A 232 13.62 1.75 5.63
N ARG A 233 12.33 2.09 5.43
CA ARG A 233 11.91 3.01 4.37
C ARG A 233 12.38 2.55 2.98
N ALA A 234 12.21 1.26 2.68
CA ALA A 234 12.63 0.61 1.45
C ALA A 234 11.46 0.51 0.46
N GLY A 235 11.61 1.14 -0.71
CA GLY A 235 10.65 1.10 -1.80
C GLY A 235 11.32 1.45 -3.12
N PHE A 236 10.60 1.32 -4.21
CA PHE A 236 11.06 1.68 -5.54
C PHE A 236 9.89 1.99 -6.46
N VAL A 237 10.17 2.70 -7.53
CA VAL A 237 9.26 2.95 -8.64
C VAL A 237 9.86 2.41 -9.93
N ALA A 238 9.01 1.85 -10.79
CA ALA A 238 9.39 1.41 -12.13
C ALA A 238 8.41 1.97 -13.17
N GLY A 239 8.84 2.08 -14.44
CA GLY A 239 7.94 2.50 -15.51
C GLY A 239 8.63 3.23 -16.65
N CYS A 240 7.98 4.30 -17.12
CA CYS A 240 8.46 5.15 -18.21
C CYS A 240 9.86 5.71 -17.93
N SER A 241 10.86 5.33 -18.72
CA SER A 241 12.26 5.74 -18.51
C SER A 241 12.46 7.27 -18.59
N VAL A 242 11.66 7.96 -19.40
CA VAL A 242 11.67 9.43 -19.47
C VAL A 242 11.23 10.05 -18.15
N LEU A 243 10.11 9.58 -17.59
CA LEU A 243 9.62 10.03 -16.26
C LEU A 243 10.63 9.67 -15.15
N ILE A 244 11.16 8.46 -15.17
CA ILE A 244 12.18 8.03 -14.19
C ILE A 244 13.41 8.96 -14.24
N GLY A 245 13.87 9.33 -15.44
CA GLY A 245 14.98 10.28 -15.59
C GLY A 245 14.67 11.68 -15.07
N GLN A 246 13.47 12.20 -15.32
CA GLN A 246 12.99 13.47 -14.78
C GLN A 246 12.89 13.46 -13.26
N LEU A 247 12.24 12.43 -12.71
CA LEU A 247 12.12 12.24 -11.27
C LEU A 247 13.48 12.08 -10.58
N LEU A 248 14.40 11.35 -11.19
CA LEU A 248 15.78 11.25 -10.70
C LEU A 248 16.47 12.62 -10.60
N THR A 249 16.28 13.48 -11.59
CA THR A 249 16.85 14.84 -11.59
C THR A 249 16.32 15.66 -10.42
N VAL A 250 15.00 15.67 -10.21
CA VAL A 250 14.37 16.35 -9.08
C VAL A 250 14.88 15.80 -7.73
N ARG A 251 14.92 14.47 -7.59
CA ARG A 251 15.34 13.81 -6.35
C ARG A 251 16.81 14.05 -6.00
N LYS A 252 17.69 14.22 -7.00
CA LYS A 252 19.09 14.64 -6.79
C LYS A 252 19.16 16.00 -6.09
N HIS A 253 18.36 16.96 -6.53
CA HIS A 253 18.31 18.29 -5.90
C HIS A 253 17.71 18.29 -4.51
N LEU A 254 16.71 17.43 -4.25
CA LEU A 254 16.04 17.31 -2.95
C LEU A 254 16.83 16.45 -1.94
N GLY A 255 17.84 15.70 -2.38
CA GLY A 255 18.56 14.77 -1.50
C GLY A 255 17.71 13.59 -1.05
N THR A 256 16.64 13.24 -1.77
CA THR A 256 15.74 12.14 -1.44
C THR A 256 16.26 10.82 -1.99
N LEU A 257 17.12 10.16 -1.20
CA LEU A 257 17.80 8.92 -1.61
C LEU A 257 17.86 7.93 -0.43
N PRO A 258 17.66 6.62 -0.67
CA PRO A 258 17.85 5.62 0.38
C PRO A 258 19.31 5.55 0.81
N PRO A 259 19.60 5.45 2.13
CA PRO A 259 20.96 5.23 2.64
C PRO A 259 21.61 3.97 2.04
N ALA A 260 22.94 3.98 1.87
CA ALA A 260 23.65 2.87 1.25
C ALA A 260 23.43 1.51 1.96
N PRO A 261 23.42 1.41 3.29
CA PRO A 261 23.09 0.15 3.97
C PRO A 261 21.68 -0.35 3.64
N ILE A 262 20.72 0.55 3.47
CA ILE A 262 19.35 0.18 3.08
C ILE A 262 19.33 -0.33 1.64
N GLN A 263 20.11 0.26 0.73
CA GLN A 263 20.23 -0.23 -0.65
C GLN A 263 20.78 -1.66 -0.69
N ALA A 264 21.78 -1.99 0.15
CA ALA A 264 22.30 -3.36 0.27
C ALA A 264 21.23 -4.33 0.80
N ALA A 265 20.49 -3.95 1.84
CA ALA A 265 19.38 -4.74 2.36
C ALA A 265 18.26 -4.96 1.32
N MET A 266 17.96 -3.97 0.48
CA MET A 266 17.01 -4.09 -0.62
C MET A 266 17.44 -5.12 -1.67
N ILE A 267 18.73 -5.14 -2.05
CA ILE A 267 19.26 -6.14 -3.01
C ILE A 267 19.00 -7.54 -2.48
N THR A 268 19.33 -7.80 -1.23
CA THR A 268 19.12 -9.11 -0.58
C THR A 268 17.62 -9.46 -0.52
N ALA A 269 16.77 -8.50 -0.13
CA ALA A 269 15.33 -8.72 -0.05
C ALA A 269 14.70 -9.02 -1.42
N LEU A 270 15.16 -8.36 -2.48
CA LEU A 270 14.66 -8.57 -3.84
C LEU A 270 15.16 -9.91 -4.44
N GLY A 271 16.31 -10.40 -3.99
CA GLY A 271 16.90 -11.66 -4.45
C GLY A 271 16.35 -12.92 -3.76
N ASP A 272 15.63 -12.78 -2.65
CA ASP A 272 15.11 -13.92 -1.87
C ASP A 272 13.58 -13.98 -1.86
N ASP A 273 12.99 -14.93 -2.56
CA ASP A 273 11.55 -15.18 -2.57
C ASP A 273 11.09 -16.04 -1.37
N HIS A 274 12.02 -16.69 -0.65
CA HIS A 274 11.66 -17.60 0.43
C HIS A 274 11.02 -16.84 1.61
N HIS A 275 11.64 -15.74 2.03
CA HIS A 275 11.09 -14.92 3.14
C HIS A 275 9.74 -14.28 2.78
N VAL A 276 9.53 -13.93 1.48
CA VAL A 276 8.26 -13.38 1.00
C VAL A 276 7.14 -14.42 1.13
N ARG A 277 7.40 -15.67 0.69
CA ARG A 277 6.44 -16.77 0.85
C ARG A 277 6.17 -17.08 2.32
N ALA A 278 7.19 -17.10 3.16
CA ALA A 278 7.03 -17.34 4.60
C ALA A 278 6.17 -16.23 5.25
N GLN A 279 6.43 -14.97 4.95
CA GLN A 279 5.65 -13.86 5.48
C GLN A 279 4.20 -13.86 4.98
N LYS A 280 3.98 -14.16 3.69
CA LYS A 280 2.64 -14.33 3.12
C LYS A 280 1.87 -15.44 3.85
N ALA A 281 2.51 -16.57 4.14
CA ALA A 281 1.90 -17.68 4.86
C ALA A 281 1.45 -17.27 6.29
N LEU A 282 2.24 -16.46 7.01
CA LEU A 282 1.85 -15.92 8.32
C LEU A 282 0.62 -15.03 8.21
N TYR A 283 0.57 -14.10 7.27
CA TYR A 283 -0.60 -13.24 7.07
C TYR A 283 -1.84 -14.04 6.65
N ARG A 284 -1.68 -15.05 5.78
CA ARG A 284 -2.77 -15.96 5.39
C ARG A 284 -3.33 -16.70 6.62
N ALA A 285 -2.48 -17.27 7.45
CA ALA A 285 -2.90 -17.97 8.66
C ALA A 285 -3.67 -17.05 9.64
N ARG A 286 -3.25 -15.79 9.77
CA ARG A 286 -3.95 -14.77 10.57
C ARG A 286 -5.31 -14.42 9.97
N ARG A 287 -5.36 -14.22 8.65
CA ARG A 287 -6.59 -13.95 7.90
C ARG A 287 -7.60 -15.09 8.07
N ASP A 288 -7.15 -16.33 7.90
CA ASP A 288 -8.01 -17.52 7.91
C ASP A 288 -8.59 -17.80 9.32
N ARG A 289 -7.97 -17.28 10.38
CA ARG A 289 -8.52 -17.28 11.75
C ARG A 289 -9.45 -16.09 12.00
N LEU A 290 -9.04 -14.89 11.64
CA LEU A 290 -9.74 -13.67 12.00
C LEU A 290 -11.02 -13.44 11.16
N LYS A 291 -10.98 -13.77 9.86
CA LYS A 291 -12.14 -13.57 8.96
C LYS A 291 -13.38 -14.33 9.42
N PRO A 292 -13.36 -15.66 9.66
CA PRO A 292 -14.54 -16.37 10.13
C PRO A 292 -15.01 -15.93 11.53
N ALA A 293 -14.10 -15.50 12.41
CA ALA A 293 -14.47 -14.97 13.70
C ALA A 293 -15.26 -13.65 13.61
N LEU A 294 -14.86 -12.76 12.70
CA LEU A 294 -15.61 -11.53 12.40
C LEU A 294 -16.98 -11.85 11.79
N GLU A 295 -17.05 -12.80 10.85
CA GLU A 295 -18.31 -13.23 10.25
C GLU A 295 -19.27 -13.81 11.31
N ALA A 296 -18.77 -14.64 12.21
CA ALA A 296 -19.54 -15.17 13.34
C ALA A 296 -19.99 -14.06 14.32
N ALA A 297 -19.21 -12.99 14.48
CA ALA A 297 -19.56 -11.82 15.28
C ALA A 297 -20.52 -10.84 14.56
N GLY A 298 -21.06 -11.22 13.38
CA GLY A 298 -22.06 -10.47 12.63
C GLY A 298 -21.49 -9.42 11.68
N PHE A 299 -20.22 -9.50 11.31
CA PHE A 299 -19.64 -8.67 10.24
C PHE A 299 -19.71 -9.42 8.91
N ARG A 300 -20.00 -8.69 7.84
CA ARG A 300 -19.77 -9.12 6.46
C ARG A 300 -18.41 -8.59 6.01
N ILE A 301 -17.64 -9.40 5.31
CA ILE A 301 -16.37 -8.99 4.71
C ILE A 301 -16.61 -8.69 3.24
N ASP A 302 -16.37 -7.45 2.84
CA ASP A 302 -16.52 -6.98 1.47
C ASP A 302 -15.13 -6.84 0.83
N GLY A 303 -14.87 -7.53 -0.29
CA GLY A 303 -13.54 -7.57 -0.91
C GLY A 303 -12.54 -8.41 -0.09
N SER A 304 -11.32 -7.87 0.14
CA SER A 304 -10.22 -8.56 0.83
C SER A 304 -9.63 -9.73 0.03
N ASP A 305 -9.54 -9.57 -1.30
CA ASP A 305 -8.93 -10.54 -2.21
C ASP A 305 -7.40 -10.46 -2.14
N GLY A 306 -6.86 -9.36 -1.63
CA GLY A 306 -5.44 -9.14 -1.41
C GLY A 306 -5.16 -8.15 -0.28
N GLY A 307 -3.87 -7.82 -0.11
CA GLY A 307 -3.41 -6.84 0.87
C GLY A 307 -3.39 -7.35 2.30
N LEU A 308 -3.38 -6.43 3.25
CA LEU A 308 -3.21 -6.70 4.68
C LEU A 308 -4.46 -6.46 5.51
N TYR A 309 -5.62 -6.27 4.87
CA TYR A 309 -6.79 -5.80 5.58
C TYR A 309 -8.02 -6.64 5.29
N LEU A 310 -8.87 -6.77 6.30
CA LEU A 310 -10.24 -7.18 6.14
C LEU A 310 -11.11 -5.92 6.15
N TRP A 311 -11.88 -5.72 5.08
CA TRP A 311 -12.83 -4.65 4.92
C TRP A 311 -14.20 -5.13 5.36
N ALA A 312 -14.61 -4.74 6.56
CA ALA A 312 -15.73 -5.37 7.28
C ALA A 312 -16.84 -4.37 7.56
N THR A 313 -18.09 -4.82 7.49
CA THR A 313 -19.26 -4.03 7.86
C THR A 313 -20.24 -4.86 8.71
N SER A 314 -20.85 -4.23 9.70
CA SER A 314 -22.00 -4.79 10.43
C SER A 314 -23.34 -4.20 9.97
N GLY A 315 -23.36 -3.44 8.87
CA GLY A 315 -24.53 -2.78 8.29
C GLY A 315 -24.94 -1.47 8.97
N GLY A 316 -24.23 -1.08 10.03
CA GLY A 316 -24.46 0.14 10.79
C GLY A 316 -23.29 1.14 10.66
N ASP A 317 -23.33 2.19 11.49
CA ASP A 317 -22.29 3.23 11.53
C ASP A 317 -20.90 2.66 11.89
N ALA A 318 -19.89 3.09 11.14
CA ALA A 318 -18.50 2.64 11.31
C ALA A 318 -17.93 2.99 12.69
N TRP A 319 -18.23 4.18 13.21
CA TRP A 319 -17.74 4.61 14.52
C TRP A 319 -18.39 3.82 15.66
N ALA A 320 -19.68 3.46 15.50
CA ALA A 320 -20.33 2.55 16.46
C ALA A 320 -19.69 1.15 16.44
N ALA A 321 -19.27 0.66 15.27
CA ALA A 321 -18.52 -0.58 15.18
C ALA A 321 -17.12 -0.47 15.81
N VAL A 322 -16.40 0.64 15.61
CA VAL A 322 -15.11 0.94 16.28
C VAL A 322 -15.30 0.94 17.80
N ASP A 323 -16.33 1.63 18.30
CA ASP A 323 -16.62 1.72 19.75
C ASP A 323 -16.94 0.33 20.35
N ARG A 324 -17.76 -0.46 19.66
CA ARG A 324 -18.09 -1.84 20.07
C ARG A 324 -16.84 -2.71 20.16
N LEU A 325 -15.98 -2.68 19.15
CA LEU A 325 -14.73 -3.45 19.14
C LEU A 325 -13.73 -2.95 20.19
N ALA A 326 -13.64 -1.62 20.38
CA ALA A 326 -12.83 -1.02 21.44
C ALA A 326 -13.27 -1.48 22.85
N GLY A 327 -14.58 -1.68 23.06
CA GLY A 327 -15.11 -2.28 24.30
C GLY A 327 -14.62 -3.72 24.56
N LEU A 328 -14.22 -4.44 23.52
CA LEU A 328 -13.56 -5.76 23.60
C LEU A 328 -12.02 -5.65 23.64
N GLY A 329 -11.48 -4.45 23.74
CA GLY A 329 -10.03 -4.23 23.69
C GLY A 329 -9.43 -4.39 22.30
N ILE A 330 -10.23 -4.31 21.22
CA ILE A 330 -9.78 -4.42 19.82
C ILE A 330 -9.91 -3.05 19.14
N LEU A 331 -8.80 -2.48 18.71
CA LEU A 331 -8.77 -1.20 17.99
C LEU A 331 -8.71 -1.44 16.48
N VAL A 332 -9.64 -0.81 15.74
CA VAL A 332 -9.73 -0.87 14.28
C VAL A 332 -9.90 0.55 13.71
N VAL A 333 -9.87 0.70 12.39
CA VAL A 333 -10.01 2.00 11.71
C VAL A 333 -11.40 2.12 11.08
N PRO A 334 -12.13 3.25 11.27
CA PRO A 334 -13.39 3.48 10.58
C PRO A 334 -13.15 3.73 9.09
N GLY A 335 -14.08 3.30 8.27
CA GLY A 335 -14.02 3.46 6.83
C GLY A 335 -13.97 4.93 6.39
N THR A 336 -14.55 5.83 7.16
CA THR A 336 -14.57 7.27 6.86
C THR A 336 -13.20 7.91 6.61
N PHE A 337 -12.10 7.22 6.99
CA PHE A 337 -10.74 7.66 6.66
C PHE A 337 -10.36 7.45 5.19
N TYR A 338 -11.15 6.67 4.43
CA TYR A 338 -10.85 6.25 3.06
C TYR A 338 -11.81 6.82 2.01
N GLY A 339 -12.83 7.55 2.45
CA GLY A 339 -13.80 8.20 1.59
C GLY A 339 -15.14 8.42 2.29
N PRO A 340 -15.96 9.37 1.82
CA PRO A 340 -17.21 9.73 2.48
C PRO A 340 -18.28 8.63 2.42
N GLU A 341 -18.24 7.75 1.40
CA GLU A 341 -19.23 6.69 1.19
C GLU A 341 -18.97 5.43 2.03
N THR A 342 -17.96 5.46 2.90
CA THR A 342 -17.48 4.30 3.67
C THR A 342 -17.91 4.31 5.12
N SER A 343 -18.97 5.07 5.43
CA SER A 343 -19.47 5.29 6.79
C SER A 343 -19.99 4.03 7.50
N GLN A 344 -20.11 2.90 6.79
CA GLN A 344 -20.60 1.64 7.35
C GLN A 344 -19.50 0.58 7.50
N HIS A 345 -18.27 0.85 7.10
CA HIS A 345 -17.20 -0.12 7.11
C HIS A 345 -16.12 0.21 8.14
N VAL A 346 -15.41 -0.81 8.57
CA VAL A 346 -14.17 -0.72 9.33
C VAL A 346 -13.07 -1.49 8.62
N ARG A 347 -11.84 -0.99 8.70
CA ARG A 347 -10.66 -1.69 8.21
C ARG A 347 -9.94 -2.36 9.38
N ILE A 348 -9.66 -3.65 9.24
CA ILE A 348 -9.06 -4.51 10.25
C ILE A 348 -7.76 -5.08 9.71
N ALA A 349 -6.64 -4.81 10.36
CA ALA A 349 -5.31 -5.19 9.88
C ALA A 349 -4.93 -6.63 10.32
N LEU A 350 -4.18 -7.33 9.46
CA LEU A 350 -3.61 -8.66 9.73
C LEU A 350 -2.22 -8.58 10.40
N THR A 351 -1.76 -7.39 10.72
CA THR A 351 -0.41 -7.08 11.23
C THR A 351 -0.35 -7.06 12.75
N ALA A 352 -0.94 -8.07 13.40
CA ALA A 352 -0.75 -8.35 14.82
C ALA A 352 -0.03 -9.69 15.00
N THR A 353 0.52 -9.94 16.18
CA THR A 353 1.14 -11.25 16.48
C THR A 353 0.10 -12.37 16.47
N ASP A 354 0.52 -13.61 16.26
CA ASP A 354 -0.39 -14.76 16.26
C ASP A 354 -1.18 -14.86 17.56
N ALA A 355 -0.53 -14.64 18.71
CA ALA A 355 -1.19 -14.63 20.02
C ALA A 355 -2.22 -13.49 20.14
N ALA A 356 -1.96 -12.31 19.55
CA ALA A 356 -2.92 -11.21 19.53
C ALA A 356 -4.12 -11.51 18.61
N ILE A 357 -3.90 -12.16 17.49
CA ILE A 357 -4.98 -12.63 16.60
C ILE A 357 -5.85 -13.67 17.31
N ASP A 358 -5.25 -14.66 17.97
CA ASP A 358 -5.98 -15.68 18.73
C ASP A 358 -6.82 -15.05 19.84
N SER A 359 -6.23 -14.10 20.57
CA SER A 359 -6.97 -13.34 21.61
C SER A 359 -8.11 -12.50 21.00
N ALA A 360 -7.91 -11.92 19.79
CA ALA A 360 -9.00 -11.19 19.11
C ALA A 360 -10.15 -12.13 18.72
N VAL A 361 -9.85 -13.32 18.22
CA VAL A 361 -10.83 -14.37 17.88
C VAL A 361 -11.65 -14.76 19.13
N ASP A 362 -10.99 -15.02 20.26
CA ASP A 362 -11.64 -15.36 21.51
C ASP A 362 -12.57 -14.24 22.03
N ARG A 363 -12.13 -12.98 21.92
CA ARG A 363 -12.93 -11.81 22.33
C ARG A 363 -14.13 -11.56 21.40
N LEU A 364 -13.96 -11.80 20.10
CA LEU A 364 -15.05 -11.70 19.12
C LEU A 364 -16.15 -12.77 19.39
N ALA A 365 -15.80 -13.95 19.87
CA ALA A 365 -16.75 -14.98 20.24
C ALA A 365 -17.71 -14.56 21.38
N ALA A 366 -17.37 -13.53 22.17
CA ALA A 366 -18.24 -12.95 23.18
C ALA A 366 -19.36 -12.06 22.59
N ILE A 367 -19.26 -11.68 21.31
CA ILE A 367 -20.32 -10.94 20.61
C ILE A 367 -21.44 -11.93 20.28
N VAL A 368 -22.58 -11.85 21.00
CA VAL A 368 -23.78 -12.54 20.58
C VAL A 368 -24.37 -11.81 19.38
N PRO A 369 -24.55 -12.46 18.22
CA PRO A 369 -25.20 -11.82 17.09
C PRO A 369 -26.59 -11.35 17.52
N ALA A 370 -26.95 -10.08 17.19
CA ALA A 370 -28.33 -9.65 17.36
C ALA A 370 -29.21 -10.62 16.56
N ARG A 371 -30.12 -11.35 17.24
CA ARG A 371 -31.10 -12.19 16.56
C ARG A 371 -31.82 -11.31 15.54
N GLN A 372 -31.74 -11.68 14.27
CA GLN A 372 -32.65 -11.14 13.26
C GLN A 372 -34.06 -11.52 13.72
N ILE A 373 -34.80 -10.50 14.19
CA ILE A 373 -36.23 -10.57 14.47
C ILE A 373 -36.98 -10.25 13.20
#